data_9c4d00d4e6fbb144b1063673a49ed97a
#
_entry.id   9c4d00d4e6fbb144b1063673a49ed97a
#
_cell.length_a   1.000
_cell.length_b   1.000
_cell.length_c   1.000
_cell.angle_alpha   90.00
_cell.angle_beta   90.00
_cell.angle_gamma   90.00
#
_symmetry.space_group_name_H-M   'P 1'
#
loop_
_entity.id
_entity.type
_entity.pdbx_description
1 polymer ?
#
loop_
_entity_poly.entity_id
_entity_poly.type
_entity_poly.pdbx_seq_one_letter_code
_entity_poly.pdbx_strand_id
1 'polypeptide(L)' 'MAKKKNTPDDFRGKTADELSEQLVKLKKEQFNLRFQRANGQLENTGRVRKVRRDIARIETVLTEQRRKAG' A
#
# COMPACT_ATOMS: atom_id res chain seq x y z
N MET A 1 -16.75 8.11 17.58
CA MET A 1 -15.36 7.83 17.49
C MET A 1 -14.87 7.73 16.08
N ALA A 2 -14.14 8.65 15.67
CA ALA A 2 -13.63 8.64 14.31
C ALA A 2 -12.54 7.60 14.15
N LYS A 3 -12.62 6.84 13.11
CA LYS A 3 -11.60 5.87 12.81
C LYS A 3 -10.71 6.39 11.74
N LYS A 4 -9.47 6.37 12.00
CA LYS A 4 -8.50 6.73 11.00
C LYS A 4 -8.31 5.62 10.03
N LYS A 5 -8.36 5.94 8.78
CA LYS A 5 -8.16 4.95 7.76
C LYS A 5 -6.86 5.18 7.09
N ASN A 6 -6.22 4.11 6.67
CA ASN A 6 -4.97 4.21 5.94
C ASN A 6 -3.88 4.87 6.74
N THR A 7 -3.92 4.69 8.04
CA THR A 7 -2.83 5.16 8.87
C THR A 7 -1.80 4.06 9.01
N PRO A 8 -0.56 4.40 9.33
CA PRO A 8 0.45 3.36 9.55
C PRO A 8 0.04 2.36 10.62
N ASP A 9 -0.75 2.81 11.58
CA ASP A 9 -1.20 1.91 12.64
C ASP A 9 -2.07 0.79 12.12
N ASP A 10 -2.79 1.03 11.03
CA ASP A 10 -3.63 0.00 10.45
C ASP A 10 -2.81 -1.21 10.03
N PHE A 11 -1.55 -0.98 9.69
CA PHE A 11 -0.70 -2.05 9.22
C PHE A 11 0.21 -2.61 10.29
N ARG A 12 0.40 -1.89 11.37
CA ARG A 12 1.37 -2.30 12.37
C ARG A 12 0.95 -3.53 13.13
N GLY A 13 -0.32 -3.82 13.19
CA GLY A 13 -0.79 -5.00 13.87
C GLY A 13 -0.67 -6.27 13.03
N LYS A 14 -0.21 -6.16 11.80
CA LYS A 14 -0.14 -7.29 10.91
C LYS A 14 1.25 -7.91 10.92
N THR A 15 1.30 -9.20 10.59
CA THR A 15 2.58 -9.87 10.49
C THR A 15 3.29 -9.44 9.21
N ALA A 16 4.59 -9.70 9.18
CA ALA A 16 5.38 -9.37 7.99
C ALA A 16 4.85 -10.11 6.76
N ASP A 17 4.42 -11.35 6.96
CA ASP A 17 3.89 -12.12 5.84
C ASP A 17 2.63 -11.49 5.28
N GLU A 18 1.73 -11.07 6.17
CA GLU A 18 0.50 -10.43 5.73
C GLU A 18 0.79 -9.13 4.99
N LEU A 19 1.74 -8.36 5.52
CA LEU A 19 2.09 -7.11 4.88
C LEU A 19 2.71 -7.35 3.52
N SER A 20 3.55 -8.37 3.40
CA SER A 20 4.17 -8.68 2.12
C SER A 20 3.13 -9.07 1.09
N GLU A 21 2.13 -9.84 1.51
CA GLU A 21 1.08 -10.24 0.58
C GLU A 21 0.30 -9.02 0.11
N GLN A 22 -0.04 -8.15 1.04
CA GLN A 22 -0.75 -6.93 0.66
C GLN A 22 0.09 -6.06 -0.25
N LEU A 23 1.38 -5.99 0.03
CA LEU A 23 2.26 -5.19 -0.80
C LEU A 23 2.28 -5.70 -2.24
N VAL A 24 2.35 -7.01 -2.40
CA VAL A 24 2.35 -7.59 -3.73
C VAL A 24 1.06 -7.25 -4.46
N LYS A 25 -0.07 -7.39 -3.78
CA LYS A 25 -1.35 -7.08 -4.39
C LYS A 25 -1.43 -5.62 -4.80
N LEU A 26 -0.96 -4.73 -3.92
CA LEU A 26 -1.01 -3.31 -4.22
C LEU A 26 -0.08 -2.96 -5.37
N LYS A 27 1.07 -3.59 -5.44
CA LYS A 27 1.99 -3.31 -6.54
C LYS A 27 1.42 -3.79 -7.86
N LYS A 28 0.72 -4.92 -7.86
CA LYS A 28 0.07 -5.38 -9.07
C LYS A 28 -1.01 -4.39 -9.50
N GLU A 29 -1.77 -3.90 -8.55
CA GLU A 29 -2.79 -2.92 -8.85
C GLU A 29 -2.17 -1.64 -9.37
N GLN A 30 -1.08 -1.21 -8.77
CA GLN A 30 -0.38 -0.02 -9.23
C GLN A 30 0.07 -0.19 -10.68
N PHE A 31 0.59 -1.35 -11.00
CA PHE A 31 1.03 -1.62 -12.35
C PHE A 31 -0.14 -1.52 -13.33
N ASN A 32 -1.26 -2.12 -12.96
CA ASN A 32 -2.45 -2.06 -13.80
C ASN A 32 -2.93 -0.63 -14.00
N LEU A 33 -2.92 0.15 -12.93
CA LEU A 33 -3.36 1.53 -13.01
C LEU A 33 -2.44 2.35 -13.91
N ARG A 34 -1.15 2.10 -13.83
CA ARG A 34 -0.21 2.80 -14.70
C ARG A 34 -0.41 2.41 -16.14
N PHE A 35 -0.71 1.14 -16.36
CA PHE A 35 -0.98 0.67 -17.70
C PHE A 35 -2.24 1.33 -18.27
N GLN A 36 -3.29 1.42 -17.46
CA GLN A 36 -4.51 2.08 -17.88
C GLN A 36 -4.27 3.55 -18.19
N ARG A 37 -3.44 4.18 -17.39
CA ARG A 37 -3.12 5.58 -17.61
C ARG A 37 -2.39 5.77 -18.94
N ALA A 38 -1.49 4.88 -19.24
CA ALA A 38 -0.74 4.97 -20.50
C ALA A 38 -1.66 4.78 -21.70
N ASN A 39 -2.71 4.00 -21.52
CA ASN A 39 -3.66 3.76 -22.59
C ASN A 39 -4.79 4.80 -22.63
N GLY A 40 -4.77 5.75 -21.71
CA GLY A 40 -5.81 6.75 -21.67
C GLY A 40 -7.12 6.26 -21.12
N GLN A 41 -7.11 5.12 -20.44
CA GLN A 41 -8.34 4.52 -19.92
C GLN A 41 -8.57 4.78 -18.45
N LEU A 42 -7.61 5.37 -17.77
CA LEU A 42 -7.72 5.60 -16.34
C LEU A 42 -8.70 6.72 -16.06
N GLU A 43 -9.70 6.45 -15.26
CA GLU A 43 -10.70 7.43 -14.91
C GLU A 43 -10.62 7.86 -13.46
N ASN A 44 -10.01 7.05 -12.60
CA ASN A 44 -9.99 7.31 -11.18
C ASN A 44 -8.57 7.56 -10.69
N THR A 45 -8.17 8.82 -10.68
CA THR A 45 -6.84 9.17 -10.23
C THR A 45 -6.71 9.06 -8.72
N GLY A 46 -7.83 9.17 -8.00
CA GLY A 46 -7.79 8.98 -6.56
C GLY A 46 -7.34 7.59 -6.16
N ARG A 47 -7.70 6.60 -6.96
CA ARG A 47 -7.27 5.23 -6.70
C ARG A 47 -5.76 5.11 -6.80
N VAL A 48 -5.18 5.78 -7.77
CA VAL A 48 -3.73 5.75 -7.94
C VAL A 48 -3.03 6.31 -6.70
N ARG A 49 -3.52 7.42 -6.19
CA ARG A 49 -2.94 8.02 -5.01
C ARG A 49 -3.08 7.12 -3.80
N LYS A 50 -4.24 6.52 -3.64
CA LYS A 50 -4.47 5.64 -2.50
C LYS A 50 -3.54 4.45 -2.53
N VAL A 51 -3.39 3.83 -3.68
CA VAL A 51 -2.53 2.67 -3.81
C VAL A 51 -1.09 3.05 -3.50
N ARG A 52 -0.61 4.16 -4.04
CA ARG A 52 0.74 4.61 -3.78
C ARG A 52 0.97 4.86 -2.29
N ARG A 53 -0.01 5.49 -1.65
CA ARG A 53 0.11 5.79 -0.23
C ARG A 53 0.15 4.51 0.60
N ASP A 54 -0.72 3.55 0.27
CA ASP A 54 -0.76 2.31 1.01
C ASP A 54 0.54 1.54 0.84
N ILE A 55 1.08 1.52 -0.37
CA ILE A 55 2.35 0.85 -0.60
C ILE A 55 3.45 1.47 0.26
N ALA A 56 3.49 2.80 0.29
CA ALA A 56 4.52 3.48 1.07
C ALA A 56 4.39 3.17 2.56
N ARG A 57 3.16 3.11 3.04
CA ARG A 57 2.93 2.83 4.46
C ARG A 57 3.33 1.41 4.82
N ILE A 58 2.98 0.46 3.97
CA ILE A 58 3.34 -0.93 4.23
C ILE A 58 4.86 -1.08 4.22
N GLU A 59 5.52 -0.45 3.27
CA GLU A 59 6.98 -0.52 3.23
C GLU A 59 7.61 0.10 4.46
N THR A 60 7.02 1.19 4.94
CA THR A 60 7.52 1.82 6.16
C THR A 60 7.39 0.87 7.35
N VAL A 61 6.23 0.25 7.49
CA VAL A 61 6.02 -0.66 8.61
C VAL A 61 6.94 -1.87 8.51
N LEU A 62 7.11 -2.41 7.31
CA LEU A 62 8.02 -3.53 7.14
C LEU A 62 9.44 -3.16 7.51
N THR A 63 9.86 -1.95 7.16
CA THR A 63 11.18 -1.49 7.51
C THR A 63 11.32 -1.37 9.02
N GLU A 64 10.28 -0.85 9.68
CA GLU A 64 10.31 -0.74 11.12
C GLU A 64 10.43 -2.11 11.79
N GLN A 65 9.66 -3.08 11.31
CA GLN A 65 9.71 -4.42 11.87
C GLN A 65 11.07 -5.05 11.66
N ARG A 66 11.66 -4.80 10.52
CA ARG A 66 12.97 -5.33 10.21
C ARG A 66 14.01 -4.74 11.15
N ARG A 67 13.90 -3.45 11.43
CA ARG A 67 14.82 -2.80 12.35
C ARG A 67 14.69 -3.35 13.75
N LYS A 68 13.46 -3.58 14.19
CA LYS A 68 13.25 -4.09 15.54
C LYS A 68 13.77 -5.51 15.66
N ALA A 69 13.64 -6.29 14.61
CA ALA A 69 14.11 -7.66 14.63
C ALA A 69 15.61 -7.74 14.53
N GLY A 70 16.20 -6.77 13.90
CA GLY A 70 17.64 -6.76 13.74
C GLY A 70 18.30 -5.98 14.81
#